data_077610a6968bcd80da8b9615ae7109c8
#
_entry.id   077610a6968bcd80da8b9615ae7109c8
#
_cell.length_a   1.000
_cell.length_b   1.000
_cell.length_c   1.000
_cell.angle_alpha   90.00
_cell.angle_beta   90.00
_cell.angle_gamma   90.00
#
_symmetry.space_group_name_H-M   'P 1'
#
loop_
_entity.id
_entity.type
_entity.pdbx_description
1 polymer ?
#
loop_
_entity_poly.entity_id
_entity_poly.type
_entity_poly.pdbx_seq_one_letter_code
_entity_poly.pdbx_strand_id
1 'polypeptide(L)'
;MMRVGYITGDRPAASWIYTLNGDLYGLNIVDVWYDAGAALAQPPRSDIDVWLVDHEAIAGHWDAFDRHRERDGRLVPVIVVCASEEHVARTLRRRVNAVLTEPVGAWDVLCAVSAAASGELFISPRMLRQYSQEIIHLLSPSNQRPEEELTERETEVLRLLAEGMSNSRIAAYLHISSATVGTHVLSIRRKLQAANRTEAVVQAYRMGLVTNRSVLEPSAI
;
A
#
# COMPACT_ATOMS: atom_id res chain seq x y z
N MET A 1 -11.80 17.91 -16.77
CA MET A 1 -10.65 18.63 -16.21
C MET A 1 -10.57 18.32 -14.72
N MET A 2 -9.47 17.71 -14.25
CA MET A 2 -9.29 17.31 -12.85
C MET A 2 -8.89 18.53 -12.01
N ARG A 3 -9.60 18.75 -10.92
CA ARG A 3 -9.40 19.89 -10.03
C ARG A 3 -8.46 19.49 -8.90
N VAL A 4 -7.30 20.13 -8.84
CA VAL A 4 -6.21 19.80 -7.90
C VAL A 4 -6.04 20.91 -6.88
N GLY A 5 -6.06 20.57 -5.59
CA GLY A 5 -5.62 21.42 -4.51
C GLY A 5 -4.19 21.06 -4.12
N TYR A 6 -3.32 22.07 -3.90
CA TYR A 6 -1.93 21.81 -3.54
C TYR A 6 -1.55 22.46 -2.22
N ILE A 7 -1.02 21.66 -1.28
CA ILE A 7 -0.45 22.14 -0.02
C ILE A 7 1.07 21.95 -0.06
N THR A 8 1.81 23.03 0.03
CA THR A 8 3.28 23.06 -0.02
C THR A 8 3.87 23.96 1.06
N GLY A 9 5.09 23.70 1.49
CA GLY A 9 5.85 24.57 2.39
C GLY A 9 6.77 25.55 1.65
N ASP A 10 6.98 25.35 0.35
CA ASP A 10 7.98 26.10 -0.43
C ASP A 10 7.35 26.79 -1.66
N ARG A 11 7.31 28.14 -1.61
CA ARG A 11 6.80 28.96 -2.72
C ARG A 11 7.58 28.79 -4.03
N PRO A 12 8.93 28.81 -4.04
CA PRO A 12 9.70 28.60 -5.25
C PRO A 12 9.52 27.22 -5.85
N ALA A 13 9.49 26.16 -5.04
CA ALA A 13 9.30 24.79 -5.50
C ALA A 13 7.92 24.56 -6.12
N ALA A 14 6.90 25.29 -5.68
CA ALA A 14 5.55 25.18 -6.21
C ALA A 14 5.36 25.80 -7.60
N SER A 15 6.30 26.58 -8.11
CA SER A 15 6.13 27.32 -9.37
C SER A 15 5.89 26.41 -10.59
N TRP A 16 6.42 25.20 -10.59
CA TRP A 16 6.27 24.22 -11.68
C TRP A 16 4.82 23.74 -11.85
N ILE A 17 4.03 23.70 -10.77
CA ILE A 17 2.65 23.19 -10.82
C ILE A 17 1.77 24.06 -11.74
N TYR A 18 2.03 25.36 -11.79
CA TYR A 18 1.28 26.27 -12.65
C TYR A 18 1.56 26.03 -14.13
N THR A 19 2.69 25.42 -14.49
CA THR A 19 2.96 25.03 -15.89
C THR A 19 2.09 23.87 -16.35
N LEU A 20 1.52 23.10 -15.42
CA LEU A 20 0.60 22.01 -15.71
C LEU A 20 -0.87 22.44 -15.72
N ASN A 21 -1.16 23.69 -15.33
CA ASN A 21 -2.51 24.20 -15.29
C ASN A 21 -3.01 24.50 -16.72
N GLY A 22 -4.14 23.95 -17.08
CA GLY A 22 -4.81 24.24 -18.35
C GLY A 22 -5.33 23.01 -19.10
N ASP A 23 -5.99 23.28 -20.21
CA ASP A 23 -6.68 22.28 -21.03
C ASP A 23 -5.73 21.25 -21.65
N LEU A 24 -4.49 21.66 -21.93
CA LEU A 24 -3.48 20.78 -22.55
C LEU A 24 -3.22 19.52 -21.72
N TYR A 25 -3.22 19.66 -20.39
CA TYR A 25 -2.94 18.55 -19.46
C TYR A 25 -4.20 18.05 -18.76
N GLY A 26 -5.36 18.67 -18.99
CA GLY A 26 -6.61 18.31 -18.34
C GLY A 26 -6.63 18.58 -16.83
N LEU A 27 -5.70 19.44 -16.34
CA LEU A 27 -5.59 19.82 -14.94
C LEU A 27 -6.04 21.25 -14.70
N ASN A 28 -6.72 21.45 -13.58
CA ASN A 28 -7.08 22.76 -13.05
C ASN A 28 -6.57 22.86 -11.60
N ILE A 29 -5.56 23.68 -11.38
CA ILE A 29 -5.08 23.97 -10.04
C ILE A 29 -6.04 24.97 -9.42
N VAL A 30 -6.86 24.47 -8.51
CA VAL A 30 -7.94 25.26 -7.87
C VAL A 30 -7.35 26.26 -6.87
N ASP A 31 -6.37 25.80 -6.09
CA ASP A 31 -5.70 26.64 -5.10
C ASP A 31 -4.34 26.05 -4.70
N VAL A 32 -3.45 26.91 -4.18
CA VAL A 32 -2.15 26.52 -3.63
C VAL A 32 -1.98 27.15 -2.25
N TRP A 33 -1.86 26.33 -1.23
CA TRP A 33 -1.63 26.75 0.15
C TRP A 33 -0.17 26.54 0.54
N TYR A 34 0.44 27.55 1.10
CA TYR A 34 1.82 27.53 1.56
C TYR A 34 1.96 27.28 3.06
N ASP A 35 0.84 27.02 3.71
CA ASP A 35 0.75 26.65 5.12
C ASP A 35 -0.40 25.64 5.31
N ALA A 36 -0.07 24.46 5.82
CA ALA A 36 -1.06 23.42 6.02
C ALA A 36 -2.10 23.79 7.10
N GLY A 37 -1.67 24.48 8.15
CA GLY A 37 -2.60 24.93 9.20
C GLY A 37 -3.64 25.90 8.65
N ALA A 38 -3.22 26.86 7.83
CA ALA A 38 -4.12 27.80 7.17
C ALA A 38 -5.07 27.09 6.17
N ALA A 39 -4.56 26.11 5.41
CA ALA A 39 -5.39 25.30 4.51
C ALA A 39 -6.46 24.52 5.29
N LEU A 40 -6.08 23.86 6.36
CA LEU A 40 -6.94 22.98 7.16
C LEU A 40 -7.91 23.74 8.09
N ALA A 41 -7.65 25.01 8.36
CA ALA A 41 -8.57 25.89 9.08
C ALA A 41 -9.76 26.33 8.23
N GLN A 42 -9.68 26.21 6.90
CA GLN A 42 -10.78 26.49 5.99
C GLN A 42 -11.78 25.32 5.97
N PRO A 43 -13.04 25.54 5.60
CA PRO A 43 -13.98 24.43 5.43
C PRO A 43 -13.52 23.51 4.29
N PRO A 44 -13.81 22.20 4.39
CA PRO A 44 -13.49 21.25 3.33
C PRO A 44 -14.04 21.69 1.97
N ARG A 45 -13.19 21.68 0.95
CA ARG A 45 -13.56 22.10 -0.39
C ARG A 45 -14.18 20.95 -1.18
N SER A 46 -15.40 21.15 -1.66
CA SER A 46 -16.10 20.17 -2.48
C SER A 46 -15.66 20.16 -3.95
N ASP A 47 -14.89 21.16 -4.37
CA ASP A 47 -14.43 21.34 -5.74
C ASP A 47 -13.01 20.79 -6.02
N ILE A 48 -12.42 20.05 -5.09
CA ILE A 48 -11.13 19.36 -5.27
C ILE A 48 -11.39 17.89 -5.55
N ASP A 49 -10.82 17.39 -6.64
CA ASP A 49 -10.93 15.99 -7.06
C ASP A 49 -9.71 15.17 -6.59
N VAL A 50 -8.54 15.81 -6.48
CA VAL A 50 -7.28 15.20 -6.02
C VAL A 50 -6.49 16.22 -5.23
N TRP A 51 -5.93 15.79 -4.10
CA TRP A 51 -4.97 16.58 -3.35
C TRP A 51 -3.54 16.25 -3.77
N LEU A 52 -2.72 17.28 -3.95
CA LEU A 52 -1.28 17.20 -4.01
C LEU A 52 -0.73 17.81 -2.73
N VAL A 53 0.18 17.15 -2.04
CA VAL A 53 0.74 17.66 -0.79
C VAL A 53 2.23 17.37 -0.70
N ASP A 54 3.00 18.32 -0.20
CA ASP A 54 4.37 18.06 0.18
C ASP A 54 4.39 17.37 1.55
N HIS A 55 5.16 16.32 1.68
CA HIS A 55 5.26 15.55 2.92
C HIS A 55 5.64 16.43 4.10
N GLU A 56 6.61 17.31 3.91
CA GLU A 56 7.13 18.21 4.92
C GLU A 56 6.09 19.25 5.36
N ALA A 57 5.32 19.75 4.42
CA ALA A 57 4.25 20.72 4.71
C ALA A 57 3.12 20.11 5.54
N ILE A 58 2.79 18.82 5.27
CA ILE A 58 1.69 18.14 5.96
C ILE A 58 2.15 17.34 7.19
N ALA A 59 3.47 17.26 7.44
CA ALA A 59 4.02 16.56 8.59
C ALA A 59 3.43 17.12 9.90
N GLY A 60 2.92 16.25 10.76
CA GLY A 60 2.22 16.63 11.99
C GLY A 60 0.73 16.98 11.83
N HIS A 61 0.23 17.13 10.61
CA HIS A 61 -1.16 17.52 10.33
C HIS A 61 -1.99 16.41 9.67
N TRP A 62 -1.45 15.22 9.50
CA TRP A 62 -2.07 14.13 8.76
C TRP A 62 -3.50 13.78 9.20
N ASP A 63 -3.75 13.70 10.50
CA ASP A 63 -5.07 13.32 11.00
C ASP A 63 -6.12 14.43 10.76
N ALA A 64 -5.69 15.70 10.81
CA ALA A 64 -6.52 16.84 10.45
C ALA A 64 -6.77 16.86 8.94
N PHE A 65 -5.74 16.56 8.13
CA PHE A 65 -5.85 16.50 6.69
C PHE A 65 -6.76 15.35 6.24
N ASP A 66 -6.67 14.16 6.85
CA ASP A 66 -7.54 13.04 6.50
C ASP A 66 -9.02 13.37 6.77
N ARG A 67 -9.32 14.08 7.89
CA ARG A 67 -10.67 14.62 8.13
C ARG A 67 -11.08 15.68 7.12
N HIS A 68 -10.14 16.55 6.72
CA HIS A 68 -10.41 17.64 5.76
C HIS A 68 -10.70 17.13 4.36
N ARG A 69 -10.04 16.05 3.92
CA ARG A 69 -10.25 15.43 2.60
C ARG A 69 -11.35 14.35 2.58
N GLU A 70 -12.03 14.11 3.70
CA GLU A 70 -13.16 13.19 3.73
C GLU A 70 -14.41 13.85 3.12
N ARG A 71 -15.07 13.11 2.22
CA ARG A 71 -16.31 13.51 1.57
C ARG A 71 -17.24 12.31 1.46
N ASP A 72 -18.44 12.41 2.03
CA ASP A 72 -19.47 11.36 1.95
C ASP A 72 -18.95 9.97 2.37
N GLY A 73 -18.12 9.93 3.42
CA GLY A 73 -17.49 8.69 3.93
C GLY A 73 -16.38 8.14 3.05
N ARG A 74 -15.89 8.92 2.07
CA ARG A 74 -14.77 8.57 1.21
C ARG A 74 -13.66 9.61 1.32
N LEU A 75 -12.42 9.15 1.28
CA LEU A 75 -11.28 10.05 1.24
C LEU A 75 -11.06 10.52 -0.21
N VAL A 76 -10.99 11.84 -0.42
CA VAL A 76 -10.52 12.40 -1.68
C VAL A 76 -9.07 11.93 -1.88
N PRO A 77 -8.71 11.44 -3.09
CA PRO A 77 -7.38 10.95 -3.39
C PRO A 77 -6.28 11.96 -3.07
N VAL A 78 -5.12 11.45 -2.65
CA VAL A 78 -3.95 12.28 -2.34
C VAL A 78 -2.68 11.74 -2.98
N ILE A 79 -1.92 12.66 -3.56
CA ILE A 79 -0.58 12.47 -4.10
C ILE A 79 0.38 13.17 -3.16
N VAL A 80 1.42 12.50 -2.71
CA VAL A 80 2.39 13.07 -1.77
C VAL A 80 3.74 13.22 -2.46
N VAL A 81 4.30 14.41 -2.39
CA VAL A 81 5.66 14.70 -2.82
C VAL A 81 6.57 14.63 -1.60
N CYS A 82 7.62 13.84 -1.69
CA CYS A 82 8.65 13.69 -0.66
C CYS A 82 9.96 14.28 -1.17
N ALA A 83 10.53 15.24 -0.45
CA ALA A 83 11.86 15.78 -0.74
C ALA A 83 12.96 14.74 -0.42
N SER A 84 12.70 13.86 0.55
CA SER A 84 13.62 12.80 0.97
C SER A 84 12.98 11.42 0.87
N GLU A 85 13.79 10.45 0.48
CA GLU A 85 13.41 9.02 0.39
C GLU A 85 13.03 8.40 1.74
N GLU A 86 13.60 8.91 2.83
CA GLU A 86 13.30 8.44 4.19
C GLU A 86 11.81 8.53 4.53
N HIS A 87 11.11 9.50 3.92
CA HIS A 87 9.69 9.72 4.14
C HIS A 87 8.78 8.80 3.33
N VAL A 88 9.28 8.21 2.24
CA VAL A 88 8.50 7.39 1.30
C VAL A 88 7.82 6.21 2.01
N ALA A 89 8.59 5.40 2.76
CA ALA A 89 8.05 4.23 3.44
C ALA A 89 6.98 4.60 4.49
N ARG A 90 7.17 5.72 5.20
CA ARG A 90 6.19 6.23 6.15
C ARG A 90 4.92 6.71 5.45
N THR A 91 5.07 7.38 4.31
CA THR A 91 3.97 7.90 3.50
C THR A 91 3.16 6.76 2.89
N LEU A 92 3.80 5.72 2.35
CA LEU A 92 3.12 4.55 1.78
C LEU A 92 2.30 3.74 2.79
N ARG A 93 2.60 3.85 4.10
CA ARG A 93 1.78 3.23 5.15
C ARG A 93 0.45 3.95 5.38
N ARG A 94 0.28 5.15 4.82
CA ARG A 94 -0.97 5.90 4.85
C ARG A 94 -1.81 5.58 3.62
N ARG A 95 -3.09 5.97 3.65
CA ARG A 95 -4.01 5.80 2.51
C ARG A 95 -3.74 6.87 1.45
N VAL A 96 -2.60 6.74 0.75
CA VAL A 96 -2.20 7.64 -0.34
C VAL A 96 -2.37 6.94 -1.68
N ASN A 97 -2.60 7.72 -2.74
CA ASN A 97 -2.79 7.20 -4.10
C ASN A 97 -1.53 7.32 -4.95
N ALA A 98 -0.61 8.20 -4.55
CA ALA A 98 0.71 8.27 -5.19
C ALA A 98 1.76 8.81 -4.24
N VAL A 99 3.00 8.38 -4.44
CA VAL A 99 4.18 9.00 -3.84
C VAL A 99 5.15 9.36 -4.94
N LEU A 100 5.52 10.63 -4.97
CA LEU A 100 6.52 11.20 -5.87
C LEU A 100 7.74 11.62 -5.06
N THR A 101 8.91 11.59 -5.67
CA THR A 101 10.16 12.09 -5.06
C THR A 101 10.75 13.20 -5.90
N GLU A 102 11.31 14.20 -5.26
CA GLU A 102 11.99 15.30 -5.97
C GLU A 102 13.26 14.82 -6.72
N PRO A 103 13.59 15.42 -7.85
CA PRO A 103 12.82 16.42 -8.61
C PRO A 103 11.60 15.80 -9.29
N VAL A 104 10.44 16.45 -9.15
CA VAL A 104 9.17 15.97 -9.70
C VAL A 104 9.07 16.35 -11.18
N GLY A 105 8.83 15.36 -12.03
CA GLY A 105 8.57 15.58 -13.45
C GLY A 105 7.08 15.84 -13.74
N ALA A 106 6.80 16.65 -14.75
CA ALA A 106 5.42 16.92 -15.19
C ALA A 106 4.65 15.62 -15.51
N TRP A 107 5.29 14.68 -16.18
CA TRP A 107 4.71 13.37 -16.49
C TRP A 107 4.38 12.53 -15.25
N ASP A 108 5.24 12.56 -14.23
CA ASP A 108 4.98 11.83 -13.00
C ASP A 108 3.70 12.34 -12.32
N VAL A 109 3.50 13.66 -12.32
CA VAL A 109 2.28 14.27 -11.77
C VAL A 109 1.04 13.89 -12.56
N LEU A 110 1.11 13.96 -13.89
CA LEU A 110 -0.03 13.61 -14.76
C LEU A 110 -0.42 12.14 -14.58
N CYS A 111 0.55 11.24 -14.54
CA CYS A 111 0.32 9.82 -14.29
C CYS A 111 -0.25 9.59 -12.88
N ALA A 112 0.30 10.28 -11.87
CA ALA A 112 -0.18 10.19 -10.50
C ALA A 112 -1.61 10.69 -10.33
N VAL A 113 -1.97 11.81 -10.95
CA VAL A 113 -3.35 12.33 -10.94
C VAL A 113 -4.31 11.38 -11.64
N SER A 114 -3.92 10.82 -12.79
CA SER A 114 -4.75 9.85 -13.51
C SER A 114 -5.00 8.58 -12.69
N ALA A 115 -3.96 8.02 -12.09
CA ALA A 115 -4.06 6.84 -11.23
C ALA A 115 -4.90 7.13 -9.98
N ALA A 116 -4.67 8.27 -9.33
CA ALA A 116 -5.42 8.68 -8.15
C ALA A 116 -6.92 8.82 -8.45
N ALA A 117 -7.27 9.39 -9.61
CA ALA A 117 -8.66 9.53 -10.06
C ALA A 117 -9.33 8.16 -10.30
N SER A 118 -8.57 7.16 -10.72
CA SER A 118 -9.05 5.78 -10.93
C SER A 118 -9.02 4.93 -9.65
N GLY A 119 -8.57 5.51 -8.52
CA GLY A 119 -8.44 4.78 -7.25
C GLY A 119 -7.24 3.83 -7.20
N GLU A 120 -6.31 3.94 -8.15
CA GLU A 120 -5.09 3.14 -8.23
C GLU A 120 -3.94 3.78 -7.44
N LEU A 121 -2.93 2.97 -7.12
CA LEU A 121 -1.68 3.45 -6.54
C LEU A 121 -0.66 3.69 -7.65
N PHE A 122 -0.11 4.91 -7.72
CA PHE A 122 1.00 5.24 -8.60
C PHE A 122 2.32 5.29 -7.84
N ILE A 123 3.31 4.61 -8.36
CA ILE A 123 4.71 4.70 -7.92
C ILE A 123 5.53 5.11 -9.13
N SER A 124 6.30 6.19 -9.02
CA SER A 124 7.05 6.71 -10.17
C SER A 124 8.06 5.66 -10.70
N PRO A 125 8.31 5.61 -12.03
CA PRO A 125 9.30 4.69 -12.61
C PRO A 125 10.70 4.87 -12.03
N ARG A 126 11.05 6.07 -11.56
CA ARG A 126 12.31 6.35 -10.87
C ARG A 126 12.37 5.60 -9.54
N MET A 127 11.34 5.70 -8.71
CA MET A 127 11.23 4.95 -7.45
C MET A 127 11.24 3.44 -7.69
N LEU A 128 10.49 2.96 -8.68
CA LEU A 128 10.49 1.54 -9.02
C LEU A 128 11.89 1.04 -9.41
N ARG A 129 12.66 1.81 -10.17
CA ARG A 129 14.04 1.45 -10.50
C ARG A 129 14.95 1.47 -9.29
N GLN A 130 14.83 2.49 -8.46
CA GLN A 130 15.69 2.68 -7.29
C GLN A 130 15.47 1.60 -6.23
N TYR A 131 14.22 1.25 -5.97
CA TYR A 131 13.83 0.23 -4.97
C TYR A 131 13.52 -1.13 -5.60
N SER A 132 13.96 -1.36 -6.85
CA SER A 132 13.63 -2.60 -7.56
C SER A 132 14.09 -3.85 -6.82
N GLN A 133 15.27 -3.80 -6.19
CA GLN A 133 15.81 -4.94 -5.45
C GLN A 133 14.98 -5.23 -4.19
N GLU A 134 14.60 -4.20 -3.46
CA GLU A 134 13.75 -4.30 -2.26
C GLU A 134 12.34 -4.78 -2.63
N ILE A 135 11.78 -4.26 -3.73
CA ILE A 135 10.48 -4.69 -4.24
C ILE A 135 10.55 -6.15 -4.69
N ILE A 136 11.58 -6.52 -5.45
CA ILE A 136 11.81 -7.92 -5.86
C ILE A 136 11.97 -8.78 -4.61
N HIS A 137 12.73 -8.34 -3.62
CA HIS A 137 12.91 -9.07 -2.37
C HIS A 137 11.59 -9.23 -1.59
N LEU A 138 10.73 -8.20 -1.59
CA LEU A 138 9.40 -8.26 -0.96
C LEU A 138 8.41 -9.14 -1.73
N LEU A 139 8.51 -9.18 -3.06
CA LEU A 139 7.66 -9.98 -3.94
C LEU A 139 8.21 -11.39 -4.18
N SER A 140 9.53 -11.57 -4.01
CA SER A 140 10.13 -12.90 -4.05
C SER A 140 9.70 -13.67 -2.80
N PRO A 141 9.29 -14.94 -2.93
CA PRO A 141 9.13 -15.79 -1.77
C PRO A 141 10.43 -15.70 -0.98
N SER A 142 10.34 -15.31 0.30
CA SER A 142 11.52 -15.19 1.13
C SER A 142 12.24 -16.52 1.10
N ASN A 143 13.50 -16.53 0.65
CA ASN A 143 14.39 -17.72 0.71
C ASN A 143 14.78 -18.06 2.16
N GLN A 144 14.13 -17.46 3.14
CA GLN A 144 14.19 -17.90 4.53
C GLN A 144 13.45 -19.23 4.58
N ARG A 145 14.18 -20.32 4.30
CA ARG A 145 13.72 -21.65 4.68
C ARG A 145 13.55 -21.64 6.21
N PRO A 146 12.50 -22.31 6.72
CA PRO A 146 12.39 -22.51 8.15
C PRO A 146 13.71 -23.10 8.68
N GLU A 147 14.14 -22.71 9.86
CA GLU A 147 15.35 -23.28 10.50
C GLU A 147 15.28 -24.81 10.58
N GLU A 148 14.07 -25.35 10.71
CA GLU A 148 13.75 -26.77 10.58
C GLU A 148 12.75 -26.97 9.43
N GLU A 149 13.03 -27.90 8.52
CA GLU A 149 12.09 -28.22 7.44
C GLU A 149 10.78 -28.79 8.00
N LEU A 150 9.68 -28.38 7.37
CA LEU A 150 8.37 -28.94 7.68
C LEU A 150 8.33 -30.39 7.18
N THR A 151 7.80 -31.28 7.99
CA THR A 151 7.48 -32.66 7.55
C THR A 151 6.36 -32.61 6.50
N GLU A 152 6.21 -33.67 5.70
CA GLU A 152 5.11 -33.78 4.74
C GLU A 152 3.74 -33.54 5.39
N ARG A 153 3.56 -34.10 6.59
CA ARG A 153 2.32 -33.96 7.35
C ARG A 153 2.08 -32.56 7.84
N GLU A 154 3.11 -31.86 8.29
CA GLU A 154 3.03 -30.44 8.67
C GLU A 154 2.73 -29.56 7.45
N THR A 155 3.32 -29.85 6.30
CA THR A 155 3.05 -29.14 5.05
C THR A 155 1.59 -29.31 4.61
N GLU A 156 1.06 -30.52 4.73
CA GLU A 156 -0.34 -30.80 4.41
C GLU A 156 -1.29 -30.05 5.35
N VAL A 157 -1.02 -30.10 6.66
CA VAL A 157 -1.78 -29.33 7.67
C VAL A 157 -1.68 -27.83 7.38
N LEU A 158 -0.48 -27.31 7.05
CA LEU A 158 -0.28 -25.89 6.75
C LEU A 158 -1.09 -25.41 5.53
N ARG A 159 -1.19 -26.23 4.47
CA ARG A 159 -2.03 -25.91 3.31
C ARG A 159 -3.49 -25.77 3.70
N LEU A 160 -4.02 -26.69 4.48
CA LEU A 160 -5.41 -26.63 4.94
C LEU A 160 -5.66 -25.48 5.93
N LEU A 161 -4.62 -25.10 6.72
CA LEU A 161 -4.66 -23.89 7.54
C LEU A 161 -4.77 -22.63 6.68
N ALA A 162 -4.03 -22.56 5.58
CA ALA A 162 -4.05 -21.45 4.63
C ALA A 162 -5.40 -21.32 3.89
N GLU A 163 -6.12 -22.43 3.71
CA GLU A 163 -7.50 -22.47 3.21
C GLU A 163 -8.54 -22.05 4.27
N GLY A 164 -8.11 -21.67 5.48
CA GLY A 164 -8.99 -21.19 6.55
C GLY A 164 -9.70 -22.31 7.32
N MET A 165 -9.32 -23.57 7.16
CA MET A 165 -9.98 -24.69 7.83
C MET A 165 -9.70 -24.69 9.34
N SER A 166 -10.73 -24.95 10.16
CA SER A 166 -10.55 -25.17 11.60
C SER A 166 -9.86 -26.52 11.89
N ASN A 167 -9.27 -26.67 13.07
CA ASN A 167 -8.61 -27.93 13.47
C ASN A 167 -9.54 -29.13 13.36
N SER A 168 -10.85 -28.96 13.67
CA SER A 168 -11.84 -30.03 13.56
C SER A 168 -12.10 -30.44 12.11
N ARG A 169 -12.14 -29.47 11.17
CA ARG A 169 -12.30 -29.75 9.74
C ARG A 169 -11.05 -30.43 9.16
N ILE A 170 -9.85 -29.96 9.55
CA ILE A 170 -8.58 -30.58 9.16
C ILE A 170 -8.50 -32.00 9.69
N ALA A 171 -8.90 -32.23 10.94
CA ALA A 171 -8.91 -33.56 11.57
C ALA A 171 -9.84 -34.53 10.80
N ALA A 172 -11.04 -34.08 10.43
CA ALA A 172 -11.96 -34.87 9.62
C ALA A 172 -11.40 -35.16 8.22
N TYR A 173 -10.79 -34.15 7.57
CA TYR A 173 -10.21 -34.28 6.23
C TYR A 173 -9.04 -35.24 6.19
N LEU A 174 -8.16 -35.19 7.22
CA LEU A 174 -6.94 -35.97 7.29
C LEU A 174 -7.11 -37.31 8.05
N HIS A 175 -8.32 -37.59 8.52
CA HIS A 175 -8.67 -38.79 9.31
C HIS A 175 -7.79 -38.98 10.57
N ILE A 176 -7.56 -37.89 11.31
CA ILE A 176 -6.79 -37.85 12.57
C ILE A 176 -7.58 -37.12 13.67
N SER A 177 -7.09 -37.14 14.90
CA SER A 177 -7.75 -36.41 15.98
C SER A 177 -7.49 -34.90 15.90
N SER A 178 -8.43 -34.08 16.39
CA SER A 178 -8.25 -32.63 16.50
C SER A 178 -7.06 -32.26 17.42
N ALA A 179 -6.78 -33.09 18.41
CA ALA A 179 -5.60 -32.94 19.28
C ALA A 179 -4.30 -33.13 18.48
N THR A 180 -4.26 -34.13 17.60
CA THR A 180 -3.11 -34.37 16.71
C THR A 180 -2.89 -33.19 15.76
N VAL A 181 -3.96 -32.62 15.19
CA VAL A 181 -3.86 -31.39 14.38
C VAL A 181 -3.30 -30.23 15.23
N GLY A 182 -3.76 -30.08 16.47
CA GLY A 182 -3.23 -29.08 17.41
C GLY A 182 -1.72 -29.20 17.64
N THR A 183 -1.21 -30.42 17.76
CA THR A 183 0.23 -30.70 17.91
C THR A 183 0.99 -30.30 16.63
N HIS A 184 0.47 -30.63 15.45
CA HIS A 184 1.08 -30.18 14.18
C HIS A 184 1.10 -28.66 14.06
N VAL A 185 0.00 -27.98 14.40
CA VAL A 185 -0.08 -26.51 14.38
C VAL A 185 0.94 -25.88 15.31
N LEU A 186 1.15 -26.45 16.51
CA LEU A 186 2.18 -25.98 17.45
C LEU A 186 3.59 -26.13 16.86
N SER A 187 3.88 -27.29 16.26
CA SER A 187 5.17 -27.56 15.62
C SER A 187 5.41 -26.63 14.43
N ILE A 188 4.40 -26.46 13.56
CA ILE A 188 4.45 -25.52 12.42
C ILE A 188 4.76 -24.10 12.91
N ARG A 189 4.04 -23.61 13.92
CA ARG A 189 4.27 -22.28 14.50
C ARG A 189 5.69 -22.11 15.01
N ARG A 190 6.23 -23.11 15.71
CA ARG A 190 7.62 -23.11 16.20
C ARG A 190 8.60 -23.02 15.03
N LYS A 191 8.46 -23.89 14.03
CA LYS A 191 9.36 -23.95 12.86
C LYS A 191 9.30 -22.69 12.00
N LEU A 192 8.13 -22.05 11.89
CA LEU A 192 7.94 -20.81 11.16
C LEU A 192 8.13 -19.56 12.03
N GLN A 193 8.54 -19.72 13.29
CA GLN A 193 8.72 -18.63 14.27
C GLN A 193 7.49 -17.73 14.39
N ALA A 194 6.29 -18.30 14.32
CA ALA A 194 5.02 -17.58 14.34
C ALA A 194 4.39 -17.54 15.73
N ALA A 195 4.00 -16.37 16.22
CA ALA A 195 3.36 -16.17 17.51
C ALA A 195 1.94 -16.77 17.57
N ASN A 196 1.25 -16.82 16.43
CA ASN A 196 -0.12 -17.34 16.33
C ASN A 196 -0.36 -18.03 14.98
N ARG A 197 -1.56 -18.65 14.86
CA ARG A 197 -1.98 -19.38 13.65
C ARG A 197 -1.98 -18.50 12.39
N THR A 198 -2.49 -17.27 12.49
CA THR A 198 -2.59 -16.35 11.37
C THR A 198 -1.20 -15.95 10.87
N GLU A 199 -0.30 -15.69 11.78
CA GLU A 199 1.09 -15.38 11.46
C GLU A 199 1.81 -16.56 10.79
N ALA A 200 1.55 -17.80 11.24
CA ALA A 200 2.10 -18.99 10.58
C ALA A 200 1.66 -19.08 9.11
N VAL A 201 0.41 -18.77 8.80
CA VAL A 201 -0.10 -18.74 7.43
C VAL A 201 0.56 -17.61 6.64
N VAL A 202 0.72 -16.40 7.22
CA VAL A 202 1.40 -15.27 6.56
C VAL A 202 2.86 -15.62 6.25
N GLN A 203 3.59 -16.22 7.20
CA GLN A 203 4.96 -16.67 6.97
C GLN A 203 5.06 -17.76 5.91
N ALA A 204 4.10 -18.69 5.88
CA ALA A 204 4.03 -19.71 4.85
C ALA A 204 3.87 -19.12 3.43
N TYR A 205 3.04 -18.10 3.25
CA TYR A 205 2.95 -17.38 1.97
C TYR A 205 4.24 -16.63 1.64
N ARG A 206 4.85 -15.95 2.61
CA ARG A 206 6.14 -15.24 2.44
C ARG A 206 7.28 -16.17 2.03
N MET A 207 7.30 -17.38 2.59
CA MET A 207 8.32 -18.41 2.31
C MET A 207 8.00 -19.24 1.05
N GLY A 208 6.87 -18.99 0.37
CA GLY A 208 6.45 -19.77 -0.81
C GLY A 208 6.07 -21.21 -0.49
N LEU A 209 5.84 -21.55 0.79
CA LEU A 209 5.43 -22.90 1.22
C LEU A 209 3.96 -23.20 0.85
N VAL A 210 3.17 -22.16 0.69
CA VAL A 210 1.80 -22.20 0.18
C VAL A 210 1.59 -21.14 -0.88
N THR A 211 0.79 -21.45 -1.91
CA THR A 211 0.44 -20.52 -2.98
C THR A 211 -1.07 -20.33 -3.03
N ASN A 212 -1.51 -19.12 -3.33
CA ASN A 212 -2.94 -18.88 -3.51
C ASN A 212 -3.36 -19.36 -4.90
N ARG A 213 -4.05 -20.51 -4.99
CA ARG A 213 -4.54 -21.10 -6.25
C ARG A 213 -5.60 -20.25 -6.97
N SER A 214 -6.18 -19.25 -6.29
CA SER A 214 -7.29 -18.47 -6.85
C SER A 214 -6.87 -17.33 -7.80
N VAL A 215 -5.57 -17.09 -8.02
CA VAL A 215 -5.09 -15.96 -8.84
C VAL A 215 -4.58 -16.38 -10.22
N LEU A 216 -4.47 -17.67 -10.55
CA LEU A 216 -3.82 -18.15 -11.78
C LEU A 216 -4.67 -19.07 -12.66
N GLU A 217 -5.99 -19.08 -12.56
CA GLU A 217 -6.80 -19.66 -13.64
C GLU A 217 -7.43 -18.53 -14.48
N PRO A 218 -6.87 -18.18 -15.66
CA PRO A 218 -7.67 -17.52 -16.67
C PRO A 218 -8.75 -18.52 -17.09
N SER A 219 -10.03 -18.14 -16.89
CA SER A 219 -11.16 -18.89 -17.42
C SER A 219 -10.93 -19.15 -18.90
N ALA A 220 -10.66 -20.40 -19.25
CA ALA A 220 -10.75 -20.85 -20.63
C ALA A 220 -12.22 -20.78 -21.05
N ILE A 221 -12.52 -19.87 -21.97
CA ILE A 221 -13.66 -19.92 -22.89
C ILE A 221 -13.08 -20.06 -24.28
#